data_382b186492d14086a9b718407e05b902
#
_entry.id   382b186492d14086a9b718407e05b902
#
_cell.length_a   1.000
_cell.length_b   1.000
_cell.length_c   1.000
_cell.angle_alpha   90.00
_cell.angle_beta   90.00
_cell.angle_gamma   90.00
#
_symmetry.space_group_name_H-M   'P 1'
#
loop_
_entity.id
_entity.type
_entity.pdbx_description
1 polymer ?
#
loop_
_entity_poly.entity_id
_entity_poly.type
_entity_poly.pdbx_seq_one_letter_code
_entity_poly.pdbx_strand_id
1 'polypeptide(L)'
;MIPARRRAAIAICSGIAVAAAAGAARAQSVEQFYKGRQVTMVVGAAPGGINDITARFVARHLGAYIPGHPTIVVQNQPGAGGIAAANRLYNVFERDGSVIAKLERAVPMLAIQGDPNVSFDPRRLTWLGSLSSYAKDAYLMLVMAANPIKSADELRQPGKSITLGGDNAASSNLIFATIAKDVLGLNINVVRGYAGAAPMFLAMQRGELDGQIIGYSSVRTGQRDLWSHHAFRPLLQFGRATRLADFPDIPTGHELTKDPTASALLDFAELQFLISLPFAAPPGIPADRAQALQTAFMAMCADPAVLDDAEKLGIEMSPIDGETILGSIARAAATPHAVIVRYNALAGPQRD
;
A
#
# COMPACT_ATOMS: atom_id res chain seq x y z
N MET A 1 -79.17 25.50 12.86
CA MET A 1 -78.29 25.76 11.71
C MET A 1 -77.01 26.42 12.22
N ILE A 2 -75.93 25.64 12.29
CA ILE A 2 -74.59 26.15 12.76
C ILE A 2 -73.79 26.50 11.52
N PRO A 3 -73.22 27.70 11.43
CA PRO A 3 -72.61 28.18 10.16
C PRO A 3 -71.31 27.48 9.87
N ALA A 4 -71.17 27.12 8.55
CA ALA A 4 -70.10 26.35 7.95
C ALA A 4 -68.64 26.90 8.08
N ARG A 5 -68.44 28.07 8.67
CA ARG A 5 -67.14 28.75 8.79
C ARG A 5 -66.23 28.21 9.91
N ARG A 6 -66.74 27.42 10.85
CA ARG A 6 -65.89 26.87 11.96
C ARG A 6 -65.23 25.52 11.62
N ARG A 7 -65.61 24.84 10.57
CA ARG A 7 -65.04 23.54 10.14
C ARG A 7 -63.75 23.67 9.33
N ALA A 8 -63.49 24.81 8.68
CA ALA A 8 -62.32 25.04 7.85
C ALA A 8 -61.05 25.39 8.67
N ALA A 9 -61.18 25.99 9.86
CA ALA A 9 -60.04 26.41 10.68
C ALA A 9 -59.39 25.25 11.45
N ILE A 10 -60.12 24.15 11.74
CA ILE A 10 -59.60 23.02 12.50
C ILE A 10 -58.82 22.06 11.59
N ALA A 11 -59.15 21.99 10.28
CA ALA A 11 -58.44 21.13 9.34
C ALA A 11 -57.06 21.66 8.94
N ILE A 12 -56.84 22.99 8.98
CA ILE A 12 -55.55 23.63 8.61
C ILE A 12 -54.51 23.48 9.72
N CYS A 13 -54.91 23.56 11.01
CA CYS A 13 -54.00 23.39 12.13
C CYS A 13 -53.51 21.94 12.30
N SER A 14 -54.31 20.92 11.94
CA SER A 14 -53.87 19.52 12.04
C SER A 14 -52.87 19.11 10.93
N GLY A 15 -52.92 19.77 9.76
CA GLY A 15 -52.00 19.50 8.64
C GLY A 15 -50.59 20.04 8.88
N ILE A 16 -50.47 21.16 9.59
CA ILE A 16 -49.14 21.79 9.88
C ILE A 16 -48.40 21.04 10.99
N ALA A 17 -49.09 20.46 11.96
CA ALA A 17 -48.46 19.68 13.04
C ALA A 17 -47.88 18.34 12.56
N VAL A 18 -48.43 17.70 11.52
CA VAL A 18 -47.93 16.45 10.94
C VAL A 18 -46.71 16.71 10.04
N ALA A 19 -46.63 17.87 9.33
CA ALA A 19 -45.51 18.23 8.48
C ALA A 19 -44.25 18.63 9.30
N ALA A 20 -44.40 19.13 10.55
CA ALA A 20 -43.29 19.47 11.43
C ALA A 20 -42.64 18.23 12.12
N ALA A 21 -43.35 17.11 12.23
CA ALA A 21 -42.83 15.86 12.81
C ALA A 21 -42.01 15.02 11.79
N ALA A 22 -42.09 15.28 10.50
CA ALA A 22 -41.34 14.54 9.47
C ALA A 22 -39.90 15.06 9.26
N GLY A 23 -39.47 16.14 9.98
CA GLY A 23 -38.22 16.85 9.72
C GLY A 23 -37.04 16.50 10.63
N ALA A 24 -37.17 15.56 11.54
CA ALA A 24 -36.07 15.21 12.45
C ALA A 24 -35.74 13.73 12.47
N ALA A 25 -35.48 13.15 11.30
CA ALA A 25 -34.61 11.98 11.27
C ALA A 25 -33.22 12.50 11.70
N ARG A 26 -32.96 12.53 13.03
CA ARG A 26 -31.61 12.82 13.55
C ARG A 26 -30.68 11.80 12.92
N ALA A 27 -29.79 12.28 12.04
CA ALA A 27 -28.70 11.45 11.56
C ALA A 27 -28.05 10.82 12.82
N GLN A 28 -27.98 9.50 12.84
CA GLN A 28 -27.35 8.76 13.92
C GLN A 28 -25.92 9.29 14.08
N SER A 29 -25.52 9.72 15.29
CA SER A 29 -24.16 10.21 15.49
C SER A 29 -23.15 9.09 15.21
N VAL A 30 -21.92 9.44 14.81
CA VAL A 30 -20.85 8.49 14.56
C VAL A 30 -20.63 7.56 15.74
N GLU A 31 -20.63 8.11 16.96
CA GLU A 31 -20.50 7.34 18.20
C GLU A 31 -21.65 6.32 18.37
N GLN A 32 -22.89 6.76 18.16
CA GLN A 32 -24.06 5.87 18.24
C GLN A 32 -24.01 4.78 17.18
N PHE A 33 -23.48 5.09 15.99
CA PHE A 33 -23.33 4.10 14.91
C PHE A 33 -22.33 3.01 15.29
N TYR A 34 -21.15 3.36 15.83
CA TYR A 34 -20.09 2.41 16.12
C TYR A 34 -20.24 1.71 17.47
N LYS A 35 -20.98 2.29 18.42
CA LYS A 35 -21.15 1.74 19.77
C LYS A 35 -21.72 0.32 19.75
N GLY A 36 -20.96 -0.64 20.29
CA GLY A 36 -21.33 -2.05 20.32
C GLY A 36 -21.32 -2.75 18.97
N ARG A 37 -20.85 -2.10 17.90
CA ARG A 37 -20.72 -2.71 16.58
C ARG A 37 -19.35 -3.37 16.38
N GLN A 38 -19.34 -4.29 15.42
CA GLN A 38 -18.14 -4.85 14.85
C GLN A 38 -17.86 -4.19 13.51
N VAL A 39 -16.61 -3.75 13.28
CA VAL A 39 -16.10 -3.31 11.98
C VAL A 39 -15.32 -4.48 11.37
N THR A 40 -15.62 -4.82 10.14
CA THR A 40 -14.88 -5.85 9.39
C THR A 40 -13.67 -5.22 8.70
N MET A 41 -12.47 -5.77 8.94
CA MET A 41 -11.25 -5.43 8.20
C MET A 41 -10.91 -6.55 7.21
N VAL A 42 -11.13 -6.29 5.93
CA VAL A 42 -10.80 -7.22 4.84
C VAL A 42 -9.32 -7.13 4.49
N VAL A 43 -8.67 -8.28 4.30
CA VAL A 43 -7.25 -8.36 3.89
C VAL A 43 -7.15 -9.16 2.60
N GLY A 44 -6.61 -8.56 1.53
CA GLY A 44 -6.47 -9.20 0.22
C GLY A 44 -5.38 -10.28 0.12
N ALA A 45 -4.81 -10.68 1.26
CA ALA A 45 -3.70 -11.62 1.36
C ALA A 45 -4.02 -12.83 2.25
N ALA A 46 -3.24 -13.88 2.10
CA ALA A 46 -3.28 -15.03 3.00
C ALA A 46 -2.78 -14.66 4.41
N PRO A 47 -3.21 -15.40 5.46
CA PRO A 47 -2.72 -15.20 6.82
C PRO A 47 -1.20 -15.37 6.95
N GLY A 48 -0.59 -14.61 7.88
CA GLY A 48 0.80 -14.74 8.30
C GLY A 48 1.82 -13.91 7.51
N GLY A 49 1.42 -13.28 6.40
CA GLY A 49 2.27 -12.33 5.68
C GLY A 49 2.19 -10.91 6.24
N ILE A 50 3.04 -10.00 5.74
CA ILE A 50 3.11 -8.60 6.23
C ILE A 50 1.76 -7.87 6.16
N ASN A 51 0.93 -8.14 5.14
CA ASN A 51 -0.39 -7.53 5.03
C ASN A 51 -1.36 -8.02 6.09
N ASP A 52 -1.31 -9.29 6.47
CA ASP A 52 -2.11 -9.85 7.56
C ASP A 52 -1.61 -9.34 8.93
N ILE A 53 -0.30 -9.34 9.14
CA ILE A 53 0.33 -8.83 10.37
C ILE A 53 -0.04 -7.37 10.60
N THR A 54 0.08 -6.52 9.59
CA THR A 54 -0.26 -5.10 9.68
C THR A 54 -1.75 -4.86 9.85
N ALA A 55 -2.61 -5.67 9.22
CA ALA A 55 -4.05 -5.58 9.42
C ALA A 55 -4.43 -5.93 10.86
N ARG A 56 -3.86 -7.01 11.43
CA ARG A 56 -4.09 -7.40 12.83
C ARG A 56 -3.53 -6.39 13.81
N PHE A 57 -2.38 -5.79 13.50
CA PHE A 57 -1.81 -4.68 14.26
C PHE A 57 -2.80 -3.50 14.31
N VAL A 58 -3.29 -3.02 13.16
CA VAL A 58 -4.26 -1.93 13.09
C VAL A 58 -5.58 -2.32 13.77
N ALA A 59 -6.06 -3.55 13.60
CA ALA A 59 -7.31 -4.01 14.23
C ALA A 59 -7.27 -4.01 15.75
N ARG A 60 -6.10 -4.27 16.36
CA ARG A 60 -5.93 -4.20 17.82
C ARG A 60 -6.04 -2.77 18.38
N HIS A 61 -5.57 -1.80 17.62
CA HIS A 61 -5.41 -0.43 18.12
C HIS A 61 -6.52 0.52 17.64
N LEU A 62 -6.88 0.48 16.36
CA LEU A 62 -7.73 1.50 15.71
C LEU A 62 -9.09 1.67 16.37
N GLY A 63 -9.70 0.59 16.86
CA GLY A 63 -11.02 0.64 17.50
C GLY A 63 -11.08 1.60 18.71
N ALA A 64 -9.99 1.75 19.45
CA ALA A 64 -9.90 2.66 20.59
C ALA A 64 -9.98 4.15 20.20
N TYR A 65 -9.66 4.49 18.96
CA TYR A 65 -9.63 5.86 18.44
C TYR A 65 -10.91 6.24 17.69
N ILE A 66 -11.73 5.25 17.28
CA ILE A 66 -13.02 5.49 16.62
C ILE A 66 -14.08 5.85 17.69
N PRO A 67 -14.85 6.95 17.54
CA PRO A 67 -15.97 7.24 18.44
C PRO A 67 -16.92 6.05 18.54
N GLY A 68 -17.27 5.63 19.76
CA GLY A 68 -18.09 4.44 20.02
C GLY A 68 -17.29 3.14 20.20
N HIS A 69 -15.98 3.17 20.01
CA HIS A 69 -15.01 2.10 20.29
C HIS A 69 -15.43 0.72 19.75
N PRO A 70 -15.66 0.56 18.43
CA PRO A 70 -16.05 -0.71 17.84
C PRO A 70 -14.92 -1.74 17.94
N THR A 71 -15.29 -3.03 17.99
CA THR A 71 -14.35 -4.11 17.81
C THR A 71 -14.03 -4.28 16.32
N ILE A 72 -12.75 -4.42 15.95
CA ILE A 72 -12.35 -4.66 14.55
C ILE A 72 -11.96 -6.13 14.37
N VAL A 73 -12.58 -6.79 13.39
CA VAL A 73 -12.36 -8.22 13.10
C VAL A 73 -11.75 -8.39 11.72
N VAL A 74 -10.59 -9.06 11.66
CA VAL A 74 -9.84 -9.29 10.43
C VAL A 74 -10.39 -10.51 9.69
N GLN A 75 -10.61 -10.35 8.38
CA GLN A 75 -11.04 -11.41 7.46
C GLN A 75 -10.11 -11.46 6.25
N ASN A 76 -9.34 -12.53 6.13
CA ASN A 76 -8.48 -12.76 4.97
C ASN A 76 -9.32 -13.24 3.78
N GLN A 77 -9.18 -12.55 2.64
CA GLN A 77 -9.84 -12.85 1.37
C GLN A 77 -8.80 -12.78 0.24
N PRO A 78 -7.86 -13.75 0.19
CA PRO A 78 -6.81 -13.76 -0.83
C PRO A 78 -7.40 -14.01 -2.22
N GLY A 79 -6.74 -13.47 -3.24
CA GLY A 79 -7.11 -13.70 -4.64
C GLY A 79 -6.51 -12.64 -5.56
N ALA A 80 -5.94 -13.10 -6.68
CA ALA A 80 -5.38 -12.26 -7.73
C ALA A 80 -4.47 -11.12 -7.21
N GLY A 81 -3.55 -11.43 -6.27
CA GLY A 81 -2.65 -10.40 -5.70
C GLY A 81 -3.37 -9.27 -4.94
N GLY A 82 -4.56 -9.53 -4.38
CA GLY A 82 -5.36 -8.55 -3.65
C GLY A 82 -6.42 -7.83 -4.50
N ILE A 83 -6.42 -8.00 -5.83
CA ILE A 83 -7.40 -7.39 -6.73
C ILE A 83 -8.82 -7.83 -6.37
N ALA A 84 -9.03 -9.12 -6.03
CA ALA A 84 -10.34 -9.64 -5.68
C ALA A 84 -10.93 -8.92 -4.45
N ALA A 85 -10.14 -8.70 -3.41
CA ALA A 85 -10.58 -7.97 -2.21
C ALA A 85 -10.89 -6.50 -2.52
N ALA A 86 -10.07 -5.83 -3.33
CA ALA A 86 -10.28 -4.44 -3.73
C ALA A 86 -11.54 -4.26 -4.61
N ASN A 87 -11.77 -5.18 -5.56
CA ASN A 87 -12.99 -5.19 -6.38
C ASN A 87 -14.24 -5.36 -5.49
N ARG A 88 -14.19 -6.25 -4.50
CA ARG A 88 -15.30 -6.45 -3.55
C ARG A 88 -15.50 -5.25 -2.64
N LEU A 89 -14.41 -4.63 -2.15
CA LEU A 89 -14.48 -3.40 -1.36
C LEU A 89 -15.23 -2.31 -2.09
N TYR A 90 -14.93 -2.16 -3.37
CA TYR A 90 -15.52 -1.11 -4.20
C TYR A 90 -16.96 -1.38 -4.62
N ASN A 91 -17.29 -2.64 -5.00
CA ASN A 91 -18.54 -2.96 -5.68
C ASN A 91 -19.60 -3.67 -4.82
N VAL A 92 -19.19 -4.34 -3.72
CA VAL A 92 -20.02 -5.31 -3.02
C VAL A 92 -20.29 -4.95 -1.57
N PHE A 93 -19.27 -4.48 -0.84
CA PHE A 93 -19.43 -4.24 0.60
C PHE A 93 -20.29 -3.01 0.91
N GLU A 94 -20.91 -3.04 2.10
CA GLU A 94 -21.75 -1.97 2.61
C GLU A 94 -20.98 -0.63 2.66
N ARG A 95 -21.66 0.43 2.21
CA ARG A 95 -21.11 1.79 2.14
C ARG A 95 -21.53 2.62 3.34
N ASP A 96 -21.48 2.02 4.52
CA ASP A 96 -21.94 2.66 5.76
C ASP A 96 -20.82 2.92 6.78
N GLY A 97 -19.58 2.53 6.46
CA GLY A 97 -18.42 2.65 7.36
C GLY A 97 -18.18 1.44 8.26
N SER A 98 -18.98 0.36 8.14
CA SER A 98 -18.79 -0.88 8.90
C SER A 98 -17.73 -1.82 8.30
N VAL A 99 -17.20 -1.50 7.11
CA VAL A 99 -16.16 -2.28 6.44
C VAL A 99 -14.98 -1.38 6.08
N ILE A 100 -13.78 -1.84 6.38
CA ILE A 100 -12.50 -1.27 5.94
C ILE A 100 -11.63 -2.37 5.34
N ALA A 101 -10.61 -2.03 4.61
CA ALA A 101 -9.68 -3.01 4.04
C ALA A 101 -8.23 -2.59 4.17
N LYS A 102 -7.34 -3.56 4.42
CA LYS A 102 -5.92 -3.47 4.16
C LYS A 102 -5.66 -3.92 2.73
N LEU A 103 -5.29 -2.99 1.86
CA LEU A 103 -5.02 -3.26 0.45
C LEU A 103 -3.53 -3.51 0.21
N GLU A 104 -3.22 -4.25 -0.86
CA GLU A 104 -1.87 -4.40 -1.37
C GLU A 104 -1.42 -3.08 -2.02
N ARG A 105 -0.15 -2.68 -1.81
CA ARG A 105 0.39 -1.41 -2.33
C ARG A 105 0.33 -1.27 -3.86
N ALA A 106 0.46 -2.40 -4.58
CA ALA A 106 0.41 -2.40 -6.04
C ALA A 106 -1.01 -2.24 -6.60
N VAL A 107 -2.04 -2.58 -5.82
CA VAL A 107 -3.43 -2.65 -6.30
C VAL A 107 -3.96 -1.32 -6.88
N PRO A 108 -3.73 -0.14 -6.28
CA PRO A 108 -4.11 1.13 -6.89
C PRO A 108 -3.40 1.40 -8.21
N MET A 109 -2.14 0.96 -8.33
CA MET A 109 -1.34 1.15 -9.55
C MET A 109 -1.83 0.26 -10.69
N LEU A 110 -2.27 -0.97 -10.40
CA LEU A 110 -2.84 -1.89 -11.41
C LEU A 110 -4.07 -1.29 -12.09
N ALA A 111 -4.89 -0.53 -11.37
CA ALA A 111 -6.02 0.21 -11.95
C ALA A 111 -5.55 1.25 -12.99
N ILE A 112 -4.45 1.96 -12.70
CA ILE A 112 -3.88 2.99 -13.59
C ILE A 112 -3.19 2.33 -14.78
N GLN A 113 -2.58 1.18 -14.58
CA GLN A 113 -1.95 0.37 -15.64
C GLN A 113 -2.96 -0.25 -16.61
N GLY A 114 -4.26 -0.22 -16.29
CA GLY A 114 -5.32 -0.80 -17.12
C GLY A 114 -5.40 -2.32 -17.01
N ASP A 115 -5.06 -2.91 -15.86
CA ASP A 115 -5.20 -4.35 -15.65
C ASP A 115 -6.67 -4.78 -15.86
N PRO A 116 -6.96 -5.73 -16.77
CA PRO A 116 -8.32 -6.12 -17.12
C PRO A 116 -9.10 -6.78 -15.97
N ASN A 117 -8.42 -7.24 -14.93
CA ASN A 117 -9.06 -7.83 -13.75
C ASN A 117 -9.49 -6.80 -12.72
N VAL A 118 -9.12 -5.53 -12.89
CA VAL A 118 -9.49 -4.43 -12.00
C VAL A 118 -10.84 -3.86 -12.40
N SER A 119 -11.79 -3.84 -11.44
CA SER A 119 -13.13 -3.29 -11.63
C SER A 119 -13.46 -2.18 -10.62
N PHE A 120 -12.46 -1.41 -10.18
CA PHE A 120 -12.60 -0.29 -9.26
C PHE A 120 -11.81 0.93 -9.73
N ASP A 121 -12.23 2.11 -9.28
CA ASP A 121 -11.48 3.37 -9.44
C ASP A 121 -10.82 3.73 -8.10
N PRO A 122 -9.49 3.70 -7.99
CA PRO A 122 -8.79 4.00 -6.74
C PRO A 122 -9.00 5.44 -6.27
N ARG A 123 -9.36 6.38 -7.18
CA ARG A 123 -9.65 7.77 -6.85
C ARG A 123 -10.96 7.95 -6.08
N ARG A 124 -11.84 6.94 -6.09
CA ARG A 124 -13.17 6.97 -5.46
C ARG A 124 -13.23 6.21 -4.14
N LEU A 125 -12.21 5.43 -3.80
CA LEU A 125 -12.13 4.78 -2.49
C LEU A 125 -11.99 5.84 -1.39
N THR A 126 -12.54 5.54 -0.20
CA THR A 126 -12.34 6.36 0.99
C THR A 126 -11.04 5.92 1.65
N TRP A 127 -9.92 6.57 1.33
CA TRP A 127 -8.63 6.26 1.92
C TRP A 127 -8.56 6.74 3.37
N LEU A 128 -8.21 5.84 4.29
CA LEU A 128 -7.97 6.17 5.70
C LEU A 128 -6.56 6.74 5.87
N GLY A 129 -5.61 6.15 5.20
CA GLY A 129 -4.19 6.45 5.24
C GLY A 129 -3.33 5.23 4.91
N SER A 130 -2.02 5.39 5.01
CA SER A 130 -1.04 4.31 4.95
C SER A 130 -0.16 4.35 6.19
N LEU A 131 0.19 3.20 6.78
CA LEU A 131 1.13 3.15 7.90
C LEU A 131 2.55 3.57 7.49
N SER A 132 2.89 3.38 6.21
CA SER A 132 4.23 3.60 5.69
C SER A 132 4.18 4.32 4.34
N SER A 133 5.01 5.35 4.23
CA SER A 133 5.36 6.06 3.00
C SER A 133 6.77 5.72 2.51
N TYR A 134 7.39 4.69 3.10
CA TYR A 134 8.77 4.30 2.83
C TYR A 134 9.82 5.37 3.19
N ALA A 135 9.44 6.38 3.99
CA ALA A 135 10.36 7.47 4.35
C ALA A 135 11.58 6.99 5.14
N LYS A 136 11.41 5.91 5.93
CA LYS A 136 12.48 5.30 6.74
C LYS A 136 12.91 3.93 6.18
N ASP A 137 12.56 3.61 4.93
CA ASP A 137 12.91 2.35 4.27
C ASP A 137 13.49 2.60 2.88
N ALA A 138 14.08 1.59 2.29
CA ALA A 138 14.56 1.57 0.91
C ALA A 138 14.38 0.17 0.33
N TYR A 139 14.20 0.09 -0.98
CA TYR A 139 14.16 -1.18 -1.69
C TYR A 139 15.55 -1.43 -2.26
N LEU A 140 16.32 -2.28 -1.60
CA LEU A 140 17.75 -2.44 -1.81
C LEU A 140 18.06 -3.56 -2.79
N MET A 141 18.92 -3.29 -3.76
CA MET A 141 19.66 -4.33 -4.47
C MET A 141 20.80 -4.79 -3.57
N LEU A 142 20.69 -6.01 -3.06
CA LEU A 142 21.64 -6.61 -2.15
C LEU A 142 22.40 -7.77 -2.81
N VAL A 143 23.70 -7.85 -2.54
CA VAL A 143 24.53 -9.04 -2.81
C VAL A 143 25.12 -9.56 -1.52
N MET A 144 25.64 -10.80 -1.54
CA MET A 144 26.47 -11.29 -0.41
C MET A 144 27.73 -10.44 -0.29
N ALA A 145 28.18 -10.13 0.92
CA ALA A 145 29.36 -9.29 1.18
C ALA A 145 30.66 -9.85 0.54
N ALA A 146 30.73 -11.19 0.40
CA ALA A 146 31.83 -11.87 -0.27
C ALA A 146 31.85 -11.69 -1.81
N ASN A 147 30.75 -11.20 -2.40
CA ASN A 147 30.68 -10.95 -3.85
C ASN A 147 31.76 -9.93 -4.27
N PRO A 148 32.48 -10.16 -5.38
CA PRO A 148 33.54 -9.26 -5.85
C PRO A 148 33.02 -7.88 -6.28
N ILE A 149 31.76 -7.75 -6.69
CA ILE A 149 31.13 -6.49 -7.09
C ILE A 149 30.92 -5.61 -5.86
N LYS A 150 31.44 -4.36 -5.91
CA LYS A 150 31.41 -3.42 -4.79
C LYS A 150 30.43 -2.26 -4.98
N SER A 151 30.05 -1.96 -6.22
CA SER A 151 29.17 -0.84 -6.57
C SER A 151 28.29 -1.17 -7.77
N ALA A 152 27.18 -0.43 -7.92
CA ALA A 152 26.32 -0.53 -9.11
C ALA A 152 27.06 -0.11 -10.39
N ASP A 153 27.99 0.83 -10.32
CA ASP A 153 28.74 1.31 -11.49
C ASP A 153 29.68 0.23 -12.04
N GLU A 154 30.19 -0.68 -11.21
CA GLU A 154 30.96 -1.82 -11.71
C GLU A 154 30.15 -2.73 -12.63
N LEU A 155 28.84 -2.81 -12.43
CA LEU A 155 27.96 -3.62 -13.28
C LEU A 155 27.74 -3.05 -14.69
N ARG A 156 28.30 -1.89 -15.01
CA ARG A 156 28.35 -1.33 -16.35
C ARG A 156 29.64 -1.69 -17.10
N GLN A 157 30.60 -2.26 -16.38
CA GLN A 157 31.89 -2.62 -16.96
C GLN A 157 31.81 -3.97 -17.69
N PRO A 158 32.52 -4.15 -18.80
CA PRO A 158 32.61 -5.43 -19.49
C PRO A 158 33.15 -6.54 -18.55
N GLY A 159 32.50 -7.72 -18.61
CA GLY A 159 32.88 -8.88 -17.81
C GLY A 159 32.48 -8.83 -16.32
N LYS A 160 31.82 -7.76 -15.88
CA LYS A 160 31.24 -7.66 -14.53
C LYS A 160 29.75 -7.88 -14.61
N SER A 161 29.22 -8.89 -13.92
CA SER A 161 27.79 -9.17 -13.82
C SER A 161 27.41 -9.82 -12.52
N ILE A 162 26.13 -9.76 -12.15
CA ILE A 162 25.56 -10.49 -11.03
C ILE A 162 24.29 -11.22 -11.45
N THR A 163 23.96 -12.29 -10.73
CA THR A 163 22.70 -13.02 -10.88
C THR A 163 21.77 -12.72 -9.72
N LEU A 164 20.62 -12.11 -10.01
CA LEU A 164 19.58 -11.79 -9.03
C LEU A 164 18.42 -12.77 -9.12
N GLY A 165 17.87 -13.14 -7.95
CA GLY A 165 16.63 -13.89 -7.87
C GLY A 165 15.41 -12.96 -7.97
N GLY A 166 14.34 -13.47 -8.58
CA GLY A 166 13.03 -12.80 -8.66
C GLY A 166 11.87 -13.78 -8.46
N ASP A 167 10.76 -13.27 -7.91
CA ASP A 167 9.55 -14.06 -7.70
C ASP A 167 8.76 -14.26 -9.00
N ASN A 168 7.49 -13.88 -8.99
CA ASN A 168 6.60 -13.88 -10.14
C ASN A 168 6.63 -12.54 -10.90
N ALA A 169 6.05 -12.52 -12.09
CA ALA A 169 6.07 -11.35 -12.98
C ALA A 169 5.47 -10.05 -12.35
N ALA A 170 4.54 -10.17 -11.41
CA ALA A 170 3.92 -9.01 -10.75
C ALA A 170 4.68 -8.54 -9.50
N SER A 171 5.77 -9.23 -9.12
CA SER A 171 6.51 -8.88 -7.89
C SER A 171 7.42 -7.68 -8.10
N SER A 172 7.47 -6.79 -7.09
CA SER A 172 8.34 -5.61 -7.14
C SER A 172 9.81 -5.98 -7.32
N ASN A 173 10.29 -7.08 -6.73
CA ASN A 173 11.70 -7.48 -6.83
C ASN A 173 12.10 -7.81 -8.28
N LEU A 174 11.25 -8.54 -9.00
CA LEU A 174 11.51 -8.86 -10.39
C LEU A 174 11.42 -7.63 -11.30
N ILE A 175 10.42 -6.77 -11.08
CA ILE A 175 10.24 -5.53 -11.83
C ILE A 175 11.47 -4.63 -11.67
N PHE A 176 11.95 -4.40 -10.44
CA PHE A 176 13.11 -3.54 -10.21
C PHE A 176 14.42 -4.18 -10.67
N ALA A 177 14.56 -5.51 -10.65
CA ALA A 177 15.71 -6.19 -11.28
C ALA A 177 15.70 -5.99 -12.79
N THR A 178 14.52 -6.07 -13.43
CA THR A 178 14.37 -5.80 -14.88
C THR A 178 14.64 -4.31 -15.20
N ILE A 179 14.14 -3.37 -14.38
CA ILE A 179 14.45 -1.94 -14.54
C ILE A 179 15.96 -1.70 -14.42
N ALA A 180 16.62 -2.28 -13.41
CA ALA A 180 18.06 -2.14 -13.23
C ALA A 180 18.84 -2.65 -14.47
N LYS A 181 18.42 -3.77 -15.04
CA LYS A 181 19.01 -4.35 -16.25
C LYS A 181 18.69 -3.53 -17.50
N ASP A 182 17.42 -3.37 -17.84
CA ASP A 182 16.98 -2.94 -19.17
C ASP A 182 16.82 -1.42 -19.29
N VAL A 183 16.72 -0.71 -18.17
CA VAL A 183 16.55 0.75 -18.14
C VAL A 183 17.81 1.45 -17.63
N LEU A 184 18.45 0.92 -16.58
CA LEU A 184 19.68 1.52 -16.02
C LEU A 184 20.96 0.93 -16.66
N GLY A 185 20.85 -0.08 -17.48
CA GLY A 185 21.97 -0.67 -18.24
C GLY A 185 22.97 -1.44 -17.36
N LEU A 186 22.51 -2.05 -16.28
CA LEU A 186 23.35 -2.85 -15.40
C LEU A 186 23.42 -4.31 -15.92
N ASN A 187 24.60 -4.90 -15.92
CA ASN A 187 24.81 -6.30 -16.34
C ASN A 187 24.27 -7.26 -15.27
N ILE A 188 22.99 -7.57 -15.35
CA ILE A 188 22.25 -8.41 -14.41
C ILE A 188 21.63 -9.60 -15.14
N ASN A 189 21.85 -10.80 -14.65
CA ASN A 189 21.08 -11.99 -14.99
C ASN A 189 19.94 -12.14 -13.97
N VAL A 190 18.72 -12.45 -14.41
CA VAL A 190 17.57 -12.59 -13.53
C VAL A 190 17.05 -14.02 -13.59
N VAL A 191 17.09 -14.73 -12.46
CA VAL A 191 16.51 -16.06 -12.29
C VAL A 191 15.14 -15.92 -11.65
N ARG A 192 14.10 -16.38 -12.34
CA ARG A 192 12.70 -16.21 -11.97
C ARG A 192 12.13 -17.46 -11.30
N GLY A 193 10.98 -17.30 -10.61
CA GLY A 193 10.19 -18.42 -10.11
C GLY A 193 10.49 -18.82 -8.67
N TYR A 194 11.21 -18.00 -7.93
CA TYR A 194 11.34 -18.21 -6.48
C TYR A 194 10.01 -17.94 -5.76
N ALA A 195 9.73 -18.72 -4.72
CA ALA A 195 8.50 -18.58 -3.92
C ALA A 195 8.63 -17.51 -2.81
N GLY A 196 9.35 -16.41 -3.08
CA GLY A 196 9.55 -15.30 -2.15
C GLY A 196 11.00 -15.15 -1.67
N ALA A 197 11.21 -14.17 -0.77
CA ALA A 197 12.56 -13.75 -0.34
C ALA A 197 13.35 -14.83 0.43
N ALA A 198 12.69 -15.67 1.24
CA ALA A 198 13.40 -16.65 2.07
C ALA A 198 14.13 -17.72 1.25
N PRO A 199 13.53 -18.35 0.21
CA PRO A 199 14.27 -19.24 -0.70
C PRO A 199 15.43 -18.52 -1.43
N MET A 200 15.27 -17.25 -1.80
CA MET A 200 16.35 -16.48 -2.44
C MET A 200 17.51 -16.24 -1.49
N PHE A 201 17.29 -15.93 -0.21
CA PHE A 201 18.36 -15.83 0.76
C PHE A 201 19.13 -17.15 0.93
N LEU A 202 18.43 -18.29 0.93
CA LEU A 202 19.11 -19.60 0.98
C LEU A 202 19.95 -19.83 -0.29
N ALA A 203 19.44 -19.48 -1.47
CA ALA A 203 20.18 -19.58 -2.71
C ALA A 203 21.42 -18.67 -2.73
N MET A 204 21.31 -17.44 -2.17
CA MET A 204 22.46 -16.54 -2.00
C MET A 204 23.53 -17.14 -1.08
N GLN A 205 23.14 -17.73 0.04
CA GLN A 205 24.08 -18.38 0.98
C GLN A 205 24.78 -19.60 0.36
N ARG A 206 24.13 -20.27 -0.59
CA ARG A 206 24.72 -21.42 -1.33
C ARG A 206 25.54 -21.02 -2.55
N GLY A 207 25.55 -19.72 -2.91
CA GLY A 207 26.21 -19.21 -4.10
C GLY A 207 25.49 -19.52 -5.41
N GLU A 208 24.21 -19.92 -5.34
CA GLU A 208 23.34 -20.14 -6.53
C GLU A 208 22.84 -18.80 -7.11
N LEU A 209 22.71 -17.79 -6.24
CA LEU A 209 22.43 -16.40 -6.57
C LEU A 209 23.49 -15.49 -5.96
N ASP A 210 23.83 -14.41 -6.66
CA ASP A 210 24.65 -13.34 -6.10
C ASP A 210 23.85 -12.44 -5.16
N GLY A 211 22.55 -12.22 -5.47
CA GLY A 211 21.74 -11.27 -4.72
C GLY A 211 20.25 -11.33 -5.03
N GLN A 212 19.53 -10.35 -4.47
CA GLN A 212 18.11 -10.06 -4.73
C GLN A 212 17.81 -8.57 -4.49
N ILE A 213 16.62 -8.13 -4.90
CA ILE A 213 16.09 -6.81 -4.54
C ILE A 213 14.99 -6.96 -3.51
N ILE A 214 15.09 -6.27 -2.37
CA ILE A 214 14.21 -6.46 -1.21
C ILE A 214 14.15 -5.21 -0.34
N GLY A 215 13.06 -5.03 0.42
CA GLY A 215 12.93 -3.96 1.41
C GLY A 215 13.94 -4.09 2.55
N TYR A 216 14.54 -2.99 2.93
CA TYR A 216 15.52 -2.92 4.03
C TYR A 216 14.93 -3.40 5.36
N SER A 217 13.72 -2.97 5.70
CA SER A 217 13.00 -3.45 6.89
C SER A 217 12.83 -4.98 6.87
N SER A 218 12.51 -5.57 5.72
CA SER A 218 12.36 -7.02 5.57
C SER A 218 13.67 -7.78 5.81
N VAL A 219 14.81 -7.20 5.41
CA VAL A 219 16.13 -7.78 5.70
C VAL A 219 16.44 -7.72 7.20
N ARG A 220 16.23 -6.55 7.82
CA ARG A 220 16.49 -6.35 9.25
C ARG A 220 15.66 -7.27 10.15
N THR A 221 14.43 -7.57 9.74
CA THR A 221 13.54 -8.44 10.53
C THR A 221 13.71 -9.92 10.18
N GLY A 222 13.77 -10.26 8.90
CA GLY A 222 13.81 -11.65 8.42
C GLY A 222 15.22 -12.27 8.39
N GLN A 223 16.27 -11.45 8.33
CA GLN A 223 17.68 -11.90 8.26
C GLN A 223 18.55 -11.16 9.29
N ARG A 224 18.00 -10.97 10.50
CA ARG A 224 18.63 -10.17 11.55
C ARG A 224 20.09 -10.55 11.82
N ASP A 225 20.37 -11.84 11.95
CA ASP A 225 21.71 -12.33 12.27
C ASP A 225 22.69 -12.06 11.14
N LEU A 226 22.33 -12.38 9.90
CA LEU A 226 23.15 -12.11 8.72
C LEU A 226 23.37 -10.61 8.51
N TRP A 227 22.35 -9.80 8.77
CA TRP A 227 22.44 -8.35 8.68
C TRP A 227 23.40 -7.78 9.73
N SER A 228 23.27 -8.19 11.00
CA SER A 228 24.13 -7.73 12.10
C SER A 228 25.61 -8.13 11.94
N HIS A 229 25.87 -9.23 11.24
CA HIS A 229 27.23 -9.68 10.90
C HIS A 229 27.73 -9.14 9.55
N HIS A 230 27.05 -8.12 8.96
CA HIS A 230 27.43 -7.50 7.69
C HIS A 230 27.59 -8.50 6.53
N ALA A 231 26.78 -9.57 6.52
CA ALA A 231 26.83 -10.60 5.48
C ALA A 231 26.33 -10.12 4.11
N PHE A 232 25.69 -8.93 4.06
CA PHE A 232 25.17 -8.34 2.83
C PHE A 232 25.83 -7.01 2.52
N ARG A 233 25.88 -6.69 1.21
CA ARG A 233 26.30 -5.39 0.69
C ARG A 233 25.18 -4.82 -0.19
N PRO A 234 24.59 -3.65 0.15
CA PRO A 234 23.72 -2.93 -0.75
C PRO A 234 24.52 -2.29 -1.88
N LEU A 235 24.01 -2.37 -3.11
CA LEU A 235 24.62 -1.77 -4.30
C LEU A 235 23.79 -0.61 -4.86
N LEU A 236 22.47 -0.63 -4.64
CA LEU A 236 21.53 0.34 -5.22
C LEU A 236 20.29 0.46 -4.34
N GLN A 237 19.70 1.67 -4.28
CA GLN A 237 18.45 1.96 -3.61
C GLN A 237 17.36 2.29 -4.62
N PHE A 238 16.16 1.73 -4.40
CA PHE A 238 14.92 2.08 -5.09
C PHE A 238 13.84 2.46 -4.08
N GLY A 239 12.68 2.92 -4.58
CA GLY A 239 11.55 3.35 -3.77
C GLY A 239 11.71 4.75 -3.19
N ARG A 240 12.69 5.51 -3.68
CA ARG A 240 13.03 6.83 -3.17
C ARG A 240 13.90 7.64 -4.13
N ALA A 241 13.64 8.95 -4.19
CA ALA A 241 14.42 9.86 -5.03
C ALA A 241 15.77 10.27 -4.41
N THR A 242 15.89 10.20 -3.07
CA THR A 242 17.11 10.59 -2.33
C THR A 242 17.62 9.43 -1.50
N ARG A 243 18.92 9.39 -1.23
CA ARG A 243 19.55 8.33 -0.44
C ARG A 243 18.98 8.27 0.97
N LEU A 244 18.77 7.05 1.48
CA LEU A 244 18.41 6.82 2.88
C LEU A 244 19.61 7.20 3.77
N ALA A 245 19.34 7.81 4.92
CA ALA A 245 20.41 8.20 5.85
C ALA A 245 21.28 7.02 6.31
N ASP A 246 20.69 5.82 6.41
CA ASP A 246 21.40 4.58 6.74
C ASP A 246 22.37 4.14 5.62
N PHE A 247 22.20 4.63 4.39
CA PHE A 247 23.01 4.27 3.21
C PHE A 247 23.44 5.50 2.42
N PRO A 248 24.22 6.42 3.02
CA PRO A 248 24.59 7.68 2.37
C PRO A 248 25.51 7.48 1.16
N ASP A 249 26.24 6.35 1.10
CA ASP A 249 27.18 6.05 0.02
C ASP A 249 26.56 5.20 -1.11
N ILE A 250 25.34 4.69 -0.92
CA ILE A 250 24.67 3.84 -1.91
C ILE A 250 23.79 4.72 -2.81
N PRO A 251 23.99 4.73 -4.13
CA PRO A 251 23.20 5.57 -5.02
C PRO A 251 21.75 5.12 -5.11
N THR A 252 20.84 6.04 -5.47
CA THR A 252 19.46 5.70 -5.88
C THR A 252 19.42 5.34 -7.38
N GLY A 253 18.32 4.69 -7.81
CA GLY A 253 18.10 4.42 -9.22
C GLY A 253 18.10 5.69 -10.07
N HIS A 254 17.58 6.80 -9.52
CA HIS A 254 17.53 8.12 -10.18
C HIS A 254 18.92 8.70 -10.44
N GLU A 255 19.88 8.47 -9.57
CA GLU A 255 21.26 8.95 -9.75
C GLU A 255 22.01 8.22 -10.86
N LEU A 256 21.57 7.02 -11.23
CA LEU A 256 22.21 6.21 -12.27
C LEU A 256 21.76 6.55 -13.69
N THR A 257 20.79 7.44 -13.87
CA THR A 257 20.31 7.84 -15.20
C THR A 257 20.17 9.36 -15.31
N LYS A 258 20.41 9.87 -16.53
CA LYS A 258 20.08 11.24 -16.94
C LYS A 258 19.02 11.26 -18.04
N ASP A 259 18.56 10.10 -18.48
CA ASP A 259 17.48 9.96 -19.46
C ASP A 259 16.13 10.32 -18.81
N PRO A 260 15.43 11.36 -19.29
CA PRO A 260 14.13 11.75 -18.74
C PRO A 260 13.08 10.64 -18.80
N THR A 261 13.17 9.77 -19.82
CA THR A 261 12.22 8.64 -19.98
C THR A 261 12.48 7.55 -18.93
N ALA A 262 13.75 7.27 -18.65
CA ALA A 262 14.13 6.34 -17.59
C ALA A 262 13.73 6.89 -16.20
N SER A 263 13.95 8.20 -15.96
CA SER A 263 13.52 8.85 -14.72
C SER A 263 11.99 8.77 -14.53
N ALA A 264 11.23 9.10 -15.56
CA ALA A 264 9.76 9.02 -15.50
C ALA A 264 9.26 7.59 -15.26
N LEU A 265 9.96 6.57 -15.77
CA LEU A 265 9.63 5.18 -15.54
C LEU A 265 9.95 4.77 -14.09
N LEU A 266 11.08 5.22 -13.53
CA LEU A 266 11.41 5.03 -12.12
C LEU A 266 10.38 5.71 -11.22
N ASP A 267 10.04 6.98 -11.49
CA ASP A 267 9.02 7.73 -10.77
C ASP A 267 7.71 6.94 -10.70
N PHE A 268 7.26 6.43 -11.85
CA PHE A 268 6.03 5.63 -11.90
C PHE A 268 6.15 4.32 -11.13
N ALA A 269 7.25 3.57 -11.31
CA ALA A 269 7.48 2.30 -10.63
C ALA A 269 7.53 2.46 -9.11
N GLU A 270 8.06 3.57 -8.62
CA GLU A 270 8.29 3.85 -7.21
C GLU A 270 7.06 4.41 -6.48
N LEU A 271 6.04 4.90 -7.18
CA LEU A 271 4.82 5.46 -6.56
C LEU A 271 4.13 4.48 -5.59
N GLN A 272 4.19 3.19 -5.87
CA GLN A 272 3.62 2.17 -4.98
C GLN A 272 4.25 2.17 -3.57
N PHE A 273 5.50 2.61 -3.43
CA PHE A 273 6.17 2.65 -2.12
C PHE A 273 5.68 3.81 -1.26
N LEU A 274 5.23 4.91 -1.88
CA LEU A 274 4.66 6.05 -1.14
C LEU A 274 3.37 5.68 -0.40
N ILE A 275 2.70 4.60 -0.82
CA ILE A 275 1.48 4.05 -0.21
C ILE A 275 1.71 2.60 0.21
N SER A 276 2.79 2.33 0.93
CA SER A 276 3.32 0.97 1.14
C SER A 276 2.37 0.05 1.93
N LEU A 277 1.67 0.57 2.93
CA LEU A 277 0.75 -0.19 3.79
C LEU A 277 -0.62 0.51 3.88
N PRO A 278 -1.40 0.57 2.77
CA PRO A 278 -2.61 1.39 2.69
C PRO A 278 -3.84 0.72 3.31
N PHE A 279 -4.72 1.58 3.85
CA PHE A 279 -6.04 1.22 4.37
C PHE A 279 -7.11 2.10 3.73
N ALA A 280 -8.23 1.47 3.34
CA ALA A 280 -9.35 2.16 2.70
C ALA A 280 -10.70 1.59 3.16
N ALA A 281 -11.76 2.39 2.96
CA ALA A 281 -13.15 1.97 3.06
C ALA A 281 -13.81 2.03 1.68
N PRO A 282 -15.01 1.46 1.51
CA PRO A 282 -15.80 1.57 0.28
C PRO A 282 -16.00 3.04 -0.16
N PRO A 283 -16.25 3.27 -1.45
CA PRO A 283 -16.56 4.60 -1.95
C PRO A 283 -17.93 5.09 -1.44
N GLY A 284 -18.01 6.39 -1.11
CA GLY A 284 -19.29 7.03 -0.80
C GLY A 284 -19.91 6.63 0.54
N ILE A 285 -19.10 6.23 1.52
CA ILE A 285 -19.57 6.13 2.91
C ILE A 285 -19.97 7.52 3.42
N PRO A 286 -20.86 7.65 4.44
CA PRO A 286 -21.24 8.94 5.01
C PRO A 286 -20.02 9.77 5.43
N ALA A 287 -20.03 11.06 5.09
CA ALA A 287 -18.87 11.93 5.23
C ALA A 287 -18.37 12.05 6.68
N ASP A 288 -19.29 12.08 7.64
CA ASP A 288 -18.97 12.10 9.07
C ASP A 288 -18.23 10.84 9.54
N ARG A 289 -18.62 9.68 9.00
CA ARG A 289 -17.96 8.39 9.30
C ARG A 289 -16.61 8.27 8.58
N ALA A 290 -16.52 8.75 7.33
CA ALA A 290 -15.26 8.84 6.61
C ALA A 290 -14.23 9.67 7.40
N GLN A 291 -14.62 10.86 7.82
CA GLN A 291 -13.79 11.76 8.62
C GLN A 291 -13.38 11.13 9.97
N ALA A 292 -14.32 10.46 10.63
CA ALA A 292 -14.02 9.80 11.90
C ALA A 292 -13.00 8.66 11.75
N LEU A 293 -13.13 7.83 10.71
CA LEU A 293 -12.17 6.76 10.40
C LEU A 293 -10.79 7.30 10.03
N GLN A 294 -10.72 8.36 9.22
CA GLN A 294 -9.46 9.02 8.83
C GLN A 294 -8.76 9.65 10.04
N THR A 295 -9.50 10.40 10.84
CA THR A 295 -8.97 11.01 12.06
C THR A 295 -8.49 9.96 13.06
N ALA A 296 -9.27 8.90 13.26
CA ALA A 296 -8.91 7.79 14.16
C ALA A 296 -7.64 7.07 13.69
N PHE A 297 -7.50 6.84 12.37
CA PHE A 297 -6.32 6.20 11.80
C PHE A 297 -5.05 7.03 12.04
N MET A 298 -5.09 8.33 11.76
CA MET A 298 -3.93 9.21 11.97
C MET A 298 -3.62 9.41 13.45
N ALA A 299 -4.63 9.51 14.31
CA ALA A 299 -4.44 9.59 15.76
C ALA A 299 -3.78 8.33 16.32
N MET A 300 -4.23 7.14 15.88
CA MET A 300 -3.59 5.87 16.22
C MET A 300 -2.11 5.85 15.78
N CYS A 301 -1.81 6.32 14.57
CA CYS A 301 -0.43 6.34 14.07
C CYS A 301 0.49 7.32 14.82
N ALA A 302 -0.06 8.29 15.53
CA ALA A 302 0.70 9.27 16.32
C ALA A 302 0.91 8.86 17.77
N ASP A 303 0.24 7.81 18.25
CA ASP A 303 0.31 7.37 19.66
C ASP A 303 1.65 6.68 19.97
N PRO A 304 2.43 7.13 20.95
CA PRO A 304 3.72 6.53 21.31
C PRO A 304 3.64 5.04 21.66
N ALA A 305 2.55 4.58 22.30
CA ALA A 305 2.38 3.17 22.64
C ALA A 305 2.16 2.30 21.39
N VAL A 306 1.47 2.84 20.39
CA VAL A 306 1.28 2.18 19.10
C VAL A 306 2.60 2.14 18.30
N LEU A 307 3.38 3.22 18.34
CA LEU A 307 4.69 3.27 17.68
C LEU A 307 5.67 2.24 18.30
N ASP A 308 5.69 2.11 19.62
CA ASP A 308 6.51 1.11 20.35
C ASP A 308 6.09 -0.33 19.98
N ASP A 309 4.78 -0.60 19.89
CA ASP A 309 4.29 -1.92 19.47
C ASP A 309 4.61 -2.22 17.98
N ALA A 310 4.54 -1.21 17.11
CA ALA A 310 4.95 -1.33 15.71
C ALA A 310 6.44 -1.66 15.57
N GLU A 311 7.32 -1.00 16.35
CA GLU A 311 8.75 -1.25 16.34
C GLU A 311 9.08 -2.68 16.76
N LYS A 312 8.41 -3.20 17.81
CA LYS A 312 8.57 -4.60 18.26
C LYS A 312 8.21 -5.62 17.18
N LEU A 313 7.24 -5.27 16.34
CA LEU A 313 6.80 -6.11 15.21
C LEU A 313 7.60 -5.88 13.94
N GLY A 314 8.52 -4.92 13.92
CA GLY A 314 9.28 -4.55 12.73
C GLY A 314 8.45 -3.85 11.65
N ILE A 315 7.32 -3.24 12.04
CA ILE A 315 6.46 -2.47 11.12
C ILE A 315 7.06 -1.07 10.98
N GLU A 316 7.42 -0.69 9.74
CA GLU A 316 7.91 0.66 9.45
C GLU A 316 6.75 1.66 9.57
N MET A 317 6.93 2.67 10.41
CA MET A 317 5.95 3.72 10.66
C MET A 317 6.46 5.07 10.12
N SER A 318 5.93 5.44 8.97
CA SER A 318 6.00 6.78 8.36
C SER A 318 4.65 7.12 7.74
N PRO A 319 3.62 7.34 8.61
CA PRO A 319 2.24 7.39 8.16
C PRO A 319 1.96 8.58 7.25
N ILE A 320 1.06 8.37 6.29
CA ILE A 320 0.46 9.41 5.45
C ILE A 320 -1.07 9.27 5.49
N ASP A 321 -1.76 10.39 5.34
CA ASP A 321 -3.21 10.46 5.31
C ASP A 321 -3.82 10.08 3.96
N GLY A 322 -5.16 10.03 3.90
CA GLY A 322 -5.90 9.67 2.70
C GLY A 322 -5.77 10.71 1.57
N GLU A 323 -5.58 11.99 1.89
CA GLU A 323 -5.40 13.06 0.90
C GLU A 323 -4.05 12.91 0.19
N THR A 324 -2.99 12.63 0.94
CA THR A 324 -1.65 12.35 0.40
C THR A 324 -1.65 11.11 -0.51
N ILE A 325 -2.42 10.07 -0.15
CA ILE A 325 -2.63 8.88 -1.01
C ILE A 325 -3.31 9.28 -2.32
N LEU A 326 -4.40 10.05 -2.27
CA LEU A 326 -5.11 10.52 -3.46
C LEU A 326 -4.21 11.38 -4.35
N GLY A 327 -3.38 12.25 -3.77
CA GLY A 327 -2.36 13.01 -4.49
C GLY A 327 -1.35 12.10 -5.22
N SER A 328 -0.93 11.00 -4.60
CA SER A 328 -0.03 10.01 -5.21
C SER A 328 -0.70 9.26 -6.37
N ILE A 329 -1.97 8.87 -6.20
CA ILE A 329 -2.77 8.23 -7.25
C ILE A 329 -3.00 9.20 -8.42
N ALA A 330 -3.25 10.49 -8.16
CA ALA A 330 -3.39 11.50 -9.19
C ALA A 330 -2.10 11.70 -10.00
N ARG A 331 -0.93 11.74 -9.33
CA ARG A 331 0.38 11.77 -10.02
C ARG A 331 0.58 10.53 -10.90
N ALA A 332 0.25 9.34 -10.40
CA ALA A 332 0.33 8.11 -11.18
C ALA A 332 -0.57 8.15 -12.42
N ALA A 333 -1.80 8.65 -12.27
CA ALA A 333 -2.74 8.79 -13.38
C ALA A 333 -2.33 9.85 -14.42
N ALA A 334 -1.50 10.83 -14.02
CA ALA A 334 -0.94 11.84 -14.92
C ALA A 334 0.32 11.37 -15.66
N THR A 335 0.83 10.15 -15.37
CA THR A 335 2.00 9.59 -16.05
C THR A 335 1.70 9.43 -17.54
N PRO A 336 2.62 9.85 -18.44
CA PRO A 336 2.44 9.69 -19.88
C PRO A 336 2.16 8.23 -20.26
N HIS A 337 1.19 8.00 -21.12
CA HIS A 337 0.77 6.65 -21.52
C HIS A 337 1.93 5.79 -22.03
N ALA A 338 2.87 6.38 -22.77
CA ALA A 338 4.05 5.68 -23.27
C ALA A 338 4.93 5.09 -22.13
N VAL A 339 5.02 5.79 -20.99
CA VAL A 339 5.76 5.30 -19.81
C VAL A 339 5.02 4.11 -19.18
N ILE A 340 3.69 4.19 -19.05
CA ILE A 340 2.87 3.09 -18.53
C ILE A 340 2.98 1.85 -19.42
N VAL A 341 2.89 2.02 -20.74
CA VAL A 341 3.06 0.92 -21.71
C VAL A 341 4.45 0.28 -21.57
N ARG A 342 5.51 1.09 -21.47
CA ARG A 342 6.88 0.58 -21.27
C ARG A 342 7.02 -0.16 -19.94
N TYR A 343 6.45 0.38 -18.86
CA TYR A 343 6.44 -0.29 -17.55
C TYR A 343 5.72 -1.64 -17.62
N ASN A 344 4.53 -1.70 -18.24
CA ASN A 344 3.76 -2.92 -18.39
C ASN A 344 4.53 -3.98 -19.23
N ALA A 345 5.30 -3.55 -20.24
CA ALA A 345 6.15 -4.45 -21.02
C ALA A 345 7.28 -5.06 -20.18
N LEU A 346 7.85 -4.31 -19.23
CA LEU A 346 8.89 -4.80 -18.31
C LEU A 346 8.29 -5.74 -17.24
N ALA A 347 7.07 -5.46 -16.77
CA ALA A 347 6.36 -6.24 -15.76
C ALA A 347 5.72 -7.52 -16.33
N GLY A 348 5.43 -7.56 -17.62
CA GLY A 348 4.78 -8.68 -18.28
C GLY A 348 5.66 -9.94 -18.39
N PRO A 349 5.07 -11.09 -18.77
CA PRO A 349 5.85 -12.28 -19.09
C PRO A 349 6.76 -11.93 -20.26
N GLN A 350 8.06 -11.86 -20.02
CA GLN A 350 9.01 -11.78 -21.12
C GLN A 350 8.92 -13.11 -21.88
N ARG A 351 8.58 -13.03 -23.16
CA ARG A 351 8.66 -14.18 -24.07
C ARG A 351 10.14 -14.48 -24.23
N ASP A 352 10.53 -15.70 -23.85
CA ASP A 352 11.86 -16.25 -24.08
C ASP A 352 12.14 -16.30 -25.58
#